data_5690b59add834df9a620131294be9e87
#
_entry.id   5690b59add834df9a620131294be9e87
#
_cell.length_a   1.000
_cell.length_b   1.000
_cell.length_c   1.000
_cell.angle_alpha   90.00
_cell.angle_beta   90.00
_cell.angle_gamma   90.00
#
_symmetry.space_group_name_H-M   'P 1'
#
loop_
_entity.id
_entity.type
_entity.pdbx_description
1 polymer ?
#
loop_
_entity_poly.entity_id
_entity_poly.type
_entity_poly.pdbx_seq_one_letter_code
_entity_poly.pdbx_strand_id
1 'polypeptide(L)'
;MKIYVVGLGPGDLKFATGRAMEALEECDVIAGYTVYVDLIKDAFAHKRFLSTPMKKEVERCRLAVDEALKGQTVAMVCSGDAGVYGMAGLIYEVAEEHPEIEIEIVSGITAACSGAGVLGAPLIHDFAVISLSDLLTPWELIAKRLDNAAKGDFVICLYNPSSIKRHDYLQKACDILLETKSPETICGYVRNICREGEESTIVTLKELRECQVDMFTTVYIGNSMTREINGKMVTPRGYKK
;
A
#
# COMPACT_ATOMS: atom_id res chain seq x y z
N MET A 1 -8.74 3.51 27.52
CA MET A 1 -7.85 2.61 26.78
C MET A 1 -7.95 2.98 25.32
N LYS A 2 -6.82 3.17 24.63
CA LYS A 2 -6.87 3.67 23.25
C LYS A 2 -5.82 2.99 22.35
N ILE A 3 -6.22 2.68 21.11
CA ILE A 3 -5.33 2.21 20.05
C ILE A 3 -5.49 3.16 18.87
N TYR A 4 -4.38 3.78 18.47
CA TYR A 4 -4.24 4.44 17.18
C TYR A 4 -3.76 3.42 16.14
N VAL A 5 -4.42 3.30 14.99
CA VAL A 5 -3.89 2.53 13.87
C VAL A 5 -3.38 3.52 12.84
N VAL A 6 -2.06 3.67 12.79
CA VAL A 6 -1.40 4.82 12.16
C VAL A 6 -0.77 4.43 10.82
N GLY A 7 -1.22 5.06 9.74
CA GLY A 7 -0.56 5.03 8.46
C GLY A 7 0.63 6.00 8.44
N LEU A 8 1.85 5.47 8.35
CA LEU A 8 3.09 6.26 8.35
C LEU A 8 3.37 6.99 7.02
N GLY A 9 2.57 6.72 5.99
CA GLY A 9 2.92 7.15 4.63
C GLY A 9 3.91 6.19 3.96
N PRO A 10 4.47 6.57 2.80
CA PRO A 10 5.20 5.63 1.92
C PRO A 10 6.61 5.28 2.40
N GLY A 11 7.23 6.08 3.27
CA GLY A 11 8.59 5.80 3.70
C GLY A 11 9.14 6.79 4.71
N ASP A 12 9.69 7.91 4.26
CA ASP A 12 10.28 8.95 5.10
C ASP A 12 9.18 9.69 5.91
N LEU A 13 9.44 9.97 7.19
CA LEU A 13 8.52 10.68 8.10
C LEU A 13 8.08 12.06 7.60
N LYS A 14 8.85 12.71 6.71
CA LYS A 14 8.43 13.96 6.06
C LYS A 14 7.12 13.81 5.25
N PHE A 15 6.74 12.59 4.87
CA PHE A 15 5.49 12.27 4.19
C PHE A 15 4.40 11.77 5.15
N ALA A 16 4.69 11.67 6.45
CA ALA A 16 3.68 11.37 7.44
C ALA A 16 2.72 12.56 7.59
N THR A 17 1.46 12.27 7.86
CA THR A 17 0.47 13.32 8.14
C THR A 17 0.73 13.96 9.52
N GLY A 18 0.33 15.23 9.71
CA GLY A 18 0.41 15.87 11.02
C GLY A 18 -0.28 15.05 12.11
N ARG A 19 -1.48 14.48 11.80
CA ARG A 19 -2.21 13.62 12.75
C ARG A 19 -1.46 12.33 13.08
N ALA A 20 -0.74 11.74 12.12
CA ALA A 20 0.10 10.56 12.39
C ALA A 20 1.24 10.90 13.38
N MET A 21 1.89 12.05 13.20
CA MET A 21 2.94 12.50 14.12
C MET A 21 2.38 12.78 15.52
N GLU A 22 1.23 13.44 15.64
CA GLU A 22 0.55 13.66 16.91
C GLU A 22 0.22 12.34 17.61
N ALA A 23 -0.38 11.36 16.91
CA ALA A 23 -0.73 10.06 17.48
C ALA A 23 0.50 9.28 17.98
N LEU A 24 1.64 9.40 17.28
CA LEU A 24 2.90 8.80 17.70
C LEU A 24 3.49 9.49 18.94
N GLU A 25 3.31 10.80 19.09
CA GLU A 25 3.73 11.52 20.29
C GLU A 25 2.79 11.25 21.49
N GLU A 26 1.49 11.11 21.27
CA GLU A 26 0.50 10.85 22.32
C GLU A 26 0.59 9.42 22.90
N CYS A 27 1.09 8.44 22.14
CA CYS A 27 1.09 7.05 22.58
C CYS A 27 2.21 6.74 23.59
N ASP A 28 2.01 5.70 24.40
CA ASP A 28 3.01 5.13 25.31
C ASP A 28 3.84 4.05 24.61
N VAL A 29 3.20 3.32 23.69
CA VAL A 29 3.75 2.14 23.04
C VAL A 29 3.52 2.21 21.55
N ILE A 30 4.56 1.93 20.77
CA ILE A 30 4.50 1.79 19.31
C ILE A 30 4.62 0.31 18.96
N ALA A 31 3.60 -0.25 18.34
CA ALA A 31 3.56 -1.64 17.86
C ALA A 31 3.60 -1.68 16.33
N GLY A 32 4.38 -2.59 15.74
CA GLY A 32 4.46 -2.65 14.28
C GLY A 32 5.24 -3.85 13.75
N TYR A 33 5.26 -3.96 12.41
CA TYR A 33 6.21 -4.84 11.72
C TYR A 33 7.62 -4.27 11.87
N THR A 34 8.60 -5.15 12.15
CA THR A 34 9.98 -4.74 12.47
C THR A 34 10.54 -3.72 11.48
N VAL A 35 10.38 -3.94 10.18
CA VAL A 35 10.88 -3.02 9.15
C VAL A 35 10.24 -1.62 9.23
N TYR A 36 8.97 -1.53 9.62
CA TYR A 36 8.27 -0.23 9.75
C TYR A 36 8.63 0.48 11.04
N VAL A 37 8.82 -0.27 12.13
CA VAL A 37 9.34 0.25 13.40
C VAL A 37 10.75 0.82 13.20
N ASP A 38 11.59 0.13 12.44
CA ASP A 38 12.97 0.59 12.16
C ASP A 38 13.03 1.94 11.42
N LEU A 39 11.98 2.31 10.65
CA LEU A 39 11.91 3.60 9.98
C LEU A 39 11.72 4.78 10.93
N ILE A 40 11.17 4.54 12.13
CA ILE A 40 10.74 5.61 13.03
C ILE A 40 11.40 5.55 14.43
N LYS A 41 12.07 4.44 14.76
CA LYS A 41 12.61 4.21 16.11
C LYS A 41 13.56 5.30 16.60
N ASP A 42 14.36 5.89 15.72
CA ASP A 42 15.31 6.92 16.09
C ASP A 42 14.61 8.25 16.44
N ALA A 43 13.53 8.58 15.69
CA ALA A 43 12.73 9.77 15.95
C ALA A 43 11.89 9.66 17.24
N PHE A 44 11.51 8.44 17.63
CA PHE A 44 10.67 8.16 18.81
C PHE A 44 11.41 7.28 19.85
N ALA A 45 12.74 7.42 19.97
CA ALA A 45 13.58 6.59 20.86
C ALA A 45 13.15 6.61 22.35
N HIS A 46 12.37 7.60 22.75
CA HIS A 46 11.80 7.73 24.09
C HIS A 46 10.54 6.87 24.31
N LYS A 47 9.97 6.25 23.25
CA LYS A 47 8.80 5.37 23.33
C LYS A 47 9.20 3.91 23.51
N ARG A 48 8.29 3.11 24.03
CA ARG A 48 8.45 1.65 24.08
C ARG A 48 7.99 1.03 22.76
N PHE A 49 8.78 0.11 22.22
CA PHE A 49 8.47 -0.56 20.95
C PHE A 49 8.11 -2.02 21.15
N LEU A 50 7.11 -2.47 20.41
CA LEU A 50 6.73 -3.87 20.23
C LEU A 50 6.77 -4.20 18.75
N SER A 51 7.68 -5.08 18.35
CA SER A 51 7.79 -5.46 16.94
C SER A 51 7.65 -6.96 16.77
N THR A 52 7.05 -7.35 15.64
CA THR A 52 6.96 -8.75 15.24
C THR A 52 7.42 -8.90 13.80
N PRO A 53 7.94 -10.08 13.39
CA PRO A 53 8.33 -10.34 12.02
C PRO A 53 7.10 -10.43 11.10
N MET A 54 7.36 -10.56 9.79
CA MET A 54 6.33 -10.81 8.76
C MET A 54 5.54 -12.08 9.07
N LYS A 55 4.25 -12.11 8.67
CA LYS A 55 3.28 -13.21 8.91
C LYS A 55 2.89 -13.40 10.37
N LYS A 56 3.04 -12.37 11.19
CA LYS A 56 2.64 -12.33 12.59
C LYS A 56 1.62 -11.21 12.86
N GLU A 57 0.77 -10.94 11.88
CA GLU A 57 -0.18 -9.82 11.92
C GLU A 57 -1.16 -9.96 13.10
N VAL A 58 -1.77 -11.15 13.26
CA VAL A 58 -2.70 -11.43 14.38
C VAL A 58 -2.01 -11.33 15.74
N GLU A 59 -0.78 -11.89 15.86
CA GLU A 59 0.02 -11.80 17.09
C GLU A 59 0.33 -10.34 17.44
N ARG A 60 0.69 -9.54 16.44
CA ARG A 60 0.95 -8.10 16.58
C ARG A 60 -0.26 -7.34 17.08
N CYS A 61 -1.46 -7.62 16.51
CA CYS A 61 -2.70 -7.01 16.95
C CYS A 61 -3.06 -7.40 18.39
N ARG A 62 -2.88 -8.67 18.76
CA ARG A 62 -3.10 -9.12 20.15
C ARG A 62 -2.17 -8.41 21.13
N LEU A 63 -0.88 -8.29 20.82
CA LEU A 63 0.06 -7.55 21.66
C LEU A 63 -0.39 -6.09 21.86
N ALA A 64 -0.92 -5.42 20.82
CA ALA A 64 -1.42 -4.06 20.94
C ALA A 64 -2.68 -3.99 21.81
N VAL A 65 -3.60 -4.92 21.67
CA VAL A 65 -4.81 -5.04 22.51
C VAL A 65 -4.43 -5.31 23.97
N ASP A 66 -3.52 -6.26 24.22
CA ASP A 66 -3.05 -6.60 25.58
C ASP A 66 -2.40 -5.39 26.29
N GLU A 67 -1.67 -4.55 25.56
CA GLU A 67 -1.09 -3.33 26.12
C GLU A 67 -2.18 -2.26 26.41
N ALA A 68 -3.14 -2.11 25.51
CA ALA A 68 -4.26 -1.20 25.72
C ALA A 68 -5.07 -1.60 26.97
N LEU A 69 -5.31 -2.89 27.19
CA LEU A 69 -6.01 -3.42 28.37
C LEU A 69 -5.23 -3.18 29.68
N LYS A 70 -3.90 -2.98 29.60
CA LYS A 70 -3.09 -2.54 30.76
C LYS A 70 -3.16 -1.04 31.02
N GLY A 71 -4.00 -0.29 30.25
CA GLY A 71 -4.17 1.14 30.38
C GLY A 71 -3.20 1.98 29.55
N GLN A 72 -2.39 1.36 28.67
CA GLN A 72 -1.49 2.09 27.79
C GLN A 72 -2.21 2.62 26.55
N THR A 73 -1.79 3.77 26.04
CA THR A 73 -2.14 4.25 24.71
C THR A 73 -1.18 3.64 23.69
N VAL A 74 -1.71 2.93 22.71
CA VAL A 74 -0.89 2.18 21.73
C VAL A 74 -1.02 2.77 20.34
N ALA A 75 0.08 2.95 19.63
CA ALA A 75 0.09 3.24 18.19
C ALA A 75 0.50 1.98 17.41
N MET A 76 -0.44 1.38 16.67
CA MET A 76 -0.15 0.31 15.71
C MET A 76 0.22 0.93 14.37
N VAL A 77 1.50 0.81 13.96
CA VAL A 77 2.01 1.46 12.76
C VAL A 77 1.95 0.57 11.52
N CYS A 78 1.56 1.17 10.40
CA CYS A 78 1.49 0.57 9.06
C CYS A 78 2.27 1.42 8.07
N SER A 79 2.91 0.82 7.08
CA SER A 79 3.40 1.56 5.91
C SER A 79 2.21 2.01 5.04
N GLY A 80 2.31 3.16 4.40
CA GLY A 80 1.22 3.71 3.60
C GLY A 80 0.04 4.15 4.45
N ASP A 81 -1.13 3.64 4.14
CA ASP A 81 -2.39 3.92 4.83
C ASP A 81 -2.83 2.72 5.69
N ALA A 82 -3.38 3.00 6.87
CA ALA A 82 -3.81 1.96 7.81
C ALA A 82 -5.02 1.14 7.31
N GLY A 83 -5.87 1.72 6.46
CA GLY A 83 -7.07 1.10 5.89
C GLY A 83 -6.87 0.47 4.50
N VAL A 84 -5.77 0.79 3.80
CA VAL A 84 -5.49 0.24 2.46
C VAL A 84 -4.50 -0.90 2.56
N TYR A 85 -4.98 -2.14 2.68
CA TYR A 85 -4.19 -3.35 2.95
C TYR A 85 -3.32 -3.25 4.22
N GLY A 86 -3.71 -2.36 5.14
CA GLY A 86 -3.05 -2.15 6.43
C GLY A 86 -3.69 -2.97 7.55
N MET A 87 -3.46 -2.56 8.80
CA MET A 87 -3.85 -3.32 9.98
C MET A 87 -5.21 -2.91 10.55
N ALA A 88 -5.88 -1.87 9.99
CA ALA A 88 -7.09 -1.30 10.58
C ALA A 88 -8.24 -2.33 10.71
N GLY A 89 -8.52 -3.13 9.68
CA GLY A 89 -9.54 -4.17 9.75
C GLY A 89 -9.23 -5.22 10.81
N LEU A 90 -7.99 -5.71 10.83
CA LEU A 90 -7.57 -6.78 11.74
C LEU A 90 -7.58 -6.32 13.22
N ILE A 91 -7.27 -5.06 13.52
CA ILE A 91 -7.37 -4.53 14.89
C ILE A 91 -8.82 -4.55 15.38
N TYR A 92 -9.79 -4.16 14.53
CA TYR A 92 -11.21 -4.24 14.90
C TYR A 92 -11.66 -5.69 15.15
N GLU A 93 -11.21 -6.64 14.32
CA GLU A 93 -11.53 -8.07 14.50
C GLU A 93 -10.93 -8.62 15.82
N VAL A 94 -9.67 -8.29 16.12
CA VAL A 94 -8.98 -8.80 17.33
C VAL A 94 -9.51 -8.14 18.61
N ALA A 95 -9.96 -6.90 18.52
CA ALA A 95 -10.52 -6.15 19.66
C ALA A 95 -12.05 -6.29 19.80
N GLU A 96 -12.72 -7.14 19.01
CA GLU A 96 -14.18 -7.27 18.98
C GLU A 96 -14.79 -7.54 20.37
N GLU A 97 -14.12 -8.33 21.22
CA GLU A 97 -14.56 -8.67 22.57
C GLU A 97 -14.21 -7.58 23.62
N HIS A 98 -13.58 -6.47 23.18
CA HIS A 98 -13.08 -5.39 24.04
C HIS A 98 -13.66 -4.03 23.63
N PRO A 99 -15.00 -3.82 23.74
CA PRO A 99 -15.65 -2.57 23.32
C PRO A 99 -15.22 -1.34 24.15
N GLU A 100 -14.55 -1.55 25.27
CA GLU A 100 -13.96 -0.50 26.10
C GLU A 100 -12.69 0.13 25.49
N ILE A 101 -12.11 -0.48 24.47
CA ILE A 101 -10.94 0.06 23.75
C ILE A 101 -11.43 1.01 22.65
N GLU A 102 -11.11 2.28 22.78
CA GLU A 102 -11.28 3.26 21.70
C GLU A 102 -10.26 2.98 20.59
N ILE A 103 -10.73 2.80 19.35
CA ILE A 103 -9.88 2.61 18.17
C ILE A 103 -10.02 3.82 17.26
N GLU A 104 -8.91 4.51 17.01
CA GLU A 104 -8.84 5.62 16.05
C GLU A 104 -7.96 5.24 14.87
N ILE A 105 -8.54 5.32 13.66
CA ILE A 105 -7.78 5.10 12.43
C ILE A 105 -7.18 6.44 11.98
N VAL A 106 -5.87 6.49 11.89
CA VAL A 106 -5.11 7.65 11.43
C VAL A 106 -4.60 7.37 10.02
N SER A 107 -5.22 8.02 9.03
CA SER A 107 -4.89 7.83 7.62
C SER A 107 -3.46 8.27 7.28
N GLY A 108 -2.82 7.52 6.40
CA GLY A 108 -1.54 7.84 5.78
C GLY A 108 -1.64 7.92 4.27
N ILE A 109 -0.58 8.37 3.60
CA ILE A 109 -0.55 8.40 2.14
C ILE A 109 -0.22 7.00 1.62
N THR A 110 -1.20 6.36 0.99
CA THR A 110 -1.02 5.02 0.42
C THR A 110 -0.05 5.02 -0.76
N ALA A 111 0.64 3.91 -0.99
CA ALA A 111 1.61 3.74 -2.08
C ALA A 111 0.99 4.04 -3.47
N ALA A 112 -0.30 3.75 -3.69
CA ALA A 112 -0.98 4.08 -4.94
C ALA A 112 -0.89 5.58 -5.25
N CYS A 113 -1.16 6.45 -4.27
CA CYS A 113 -1.10 7.89 -4.47
C CYS A 113 0.34 8.41 -4.52
N SER A 114 1.22 7.91 -3.64
CA SER A 114 2.60 8.36 -3.55
C SER A 114 3.41 8.02 -4.80
N GLY A 115 3.33 6.77 -5.27
CA GLY A 115 4.04 6.35 -6.47
C GLY A 115 3.45 6.95 -7.75
N ALA A 116 2.13 7.22 -7.80
CA ALA A 116 1.52 7.97 -8.88
C ALA A 116 2.16 9.34 -9.04
N GLY A 117 2.43 10.03 -7.92
CA GLY A 117 3.11 11.34 -7.92
C GLY A 117 4.52 11.28 -8.49
N VAL A 118 5.26 10.18 -8.29
CA VAL A 118 6.59 9.96 -8.88
C VAL A 118 6.49 9.80 -10.40
N LEU A 119 5.54 8.98 -10.87
CA LEU A 119 5.33 8.74 -12.31
C LEU A 119 4.73 9.96 -13.05
N GLY A 120 3.95 10.80 -12.36
CA GLY A 120 3.28 11.94 -12.96
C GLY A 120 1.85 12.11 -12.44
N ALA A 121 0.86 11.87 -13.29
CA ALA A 121 -0.55 12.00 -12.94
C ALA A 121 -1.41 10.86 -13.55
N PRO A 122 -1.11 9.59 -13.27
CA PRO A 122 -1.86 8.47 -13.84
C PRO A 122 -3.26 8.32 -13.27
N LEU A 123 -3.52 8.81 -12.03
CA LEU A 123 -4.76 8.58 -11.27
C LEU A 123 -5.78 9.72 -11.34
N ILE A 124 -5.75 10.56 -12.37
CA ILE A 124 -6.70 11.68 -12.54
C ILE A 124 -8.11 11.18 -12.87
N HIS A 125 -8.24 9.96 -13.35
CA HIS A 125 -9.51 9.30 -13.67
C HIS A 125 -9.79 8.16 -12.67
N ASP A 126 -10.88 7.39 -12.88
CA ASP A 126 -11.23 6.26 -12.02
C ASP A 126 -10.12 5.21 -12.00
N PHE A 127 -9.83 4.67 -10.82
CA PHE A 127 -8.78 3.67 -10.67
C PHE A 127 -9.17 2.59 -9.66
N ALA A 128 -8.59 1.42 -9.83
CA ALA A 128 -8.72 0.29 -8.93
C ALA A 128 -7.37 -0.05 -8.28
N VAL A 129 -7.38 -0.38 -6.97
CA VAL A 129 -6.21 -0.91 -6.26
C VAL A 129 -6.42 -2.39 -6.03
N ILE A 130 -5.51 -3.23 -6.56
CA ILE A 130 -5.62 -4.69 -6.49
C ILE A 130 -4.31 -5.27 -5.96
N SER A 131 -4.40 -6.07 -4.89
CA SER A 131 -3.25 -6.82 -4.40
C SER A 131 -3.15 -8.16 -5.13
N LEU A 132 -1.95 -8.49 -5.63
CA LEU A 132 -1.66 -9.80 -6.23
C LEU A 132 -1.32 -10.87 -5.17
N SER A 133 -1.42 -10.56 -3.88
CA SER A 133 -1.17 -11.53 -2.81
C SER A 133 -2.33 -12.50 -2.67
N ASP A 134 -2.06 -13.78 -2.90
CA ASP A 134 -3.02 -14.89 -2.75
C ASP A 134 -3.03 -15.53 -1.35
N LEU A 135 -2.42 -14.89 -0.37
CA LEU A 135 -2.36 -15.43 1.01
C LEU A 135 -3.74 -15.48 1.68
N LEU A 136 -4.58 -14.48 1.43
CA LEU A 136 -5.90 -14.33 2.03
C LEU A 136 -7.02 -14.27 0.98
N THR A 137 -6.68 -14.12 -0.30
CA THR A 137 -7.64 -14.00 -1.41
C THR A 137 -7.27 -15.01 -2.49
N PRO A 138 -8.14 -15.96 -2.88
CA PRO A 138 -7.84 -16.92 -3.93
C PRO A 138 -7.47 -16.24 -5.25
N TRP A 139 -6.51 -16.83 -5.99
CA TRP A 139 -6.03 -16.26 -7.25
C TRP A 139 -7.16 -16.04 -8.28
N GLU A 140 -8.12 -16.95 -8.35
CA GLU A 140 -9.28 -16.87 -9.25
C GLU A 140 -10.10 -15.59 -9.02
N LEU A 141 -10.21 -15.17 -7.75
CA LEU A 141 -10.89 -13.92 -7.41
C LEU A 141 -10.04 -12.69 -7.78
N ILE A 142 -8.72 -12.76 -7.60
CA ILE A 142 -7.79 -11.72 -8.05
C ILE A 142 -7.87 -11.57 -9.56
N ALA A 143 -7.79 -12.68 -10.31
CA ALA A 143 -7.89 -12.72 -11.76
C ALA A 143 -9.21 -12.10 -12.26
N LYS A 144 -10.34 -12.46 -11.63
CA LYS A 144 -11.65 -11.88 -11.94
C LYS A 144 -11.69 -10.37 -11.71
N ARG A 145 -11.04 -9.87 -10.65
CA ARG A 145 -10.97 -8.42 -10.37
C ARG A 145 -10.13 -7.69 -11.41
N LEU A 146 -9.01 -8.28 -11.84
CA LEU A 146 -8.15 -7.74 -12.91
C LEU A 146 -8.91 -7.63 -14.23
N ASP A 147 -9.57 -8.70 -14.63
CA ASP A 147 -10.37 -8.74 -15.87
C ASP A 147 -11.50 -7.70 -15.85
N ASN A 148 -12.26 -7.62 -14.76
CA ASN A 148 -13.35 -6.65 -14.65
C ASN A 148 -12.83 -5.18 -14.64
N ALA A 149 -11.71 -4.91 -13.98
CA ALA A 149 -11.11 -3.58 -13.98
C ALA A 149 -10.57 -3.21 -15.38
N ALA A 150 -10.02 -4.18 -16.12
CA ALA A 150 -9.58 -3.98 -17.49
C ALA A 150 -10.76 -3.68 -18.43
N LYS A 151 -11.84 -4.46 -18.34
CA LYS A 151 -13.09 -4.26 -19.12
C LYS A 151 -13.79 -2.94 -18.79
N GLY A 152 -13.72 -2.48 -17.54
CA GLY A 152 -14.23 -1.18 -17.11
C GLY A 152 -13.34 -0.01 -17.48
N ASP A 153 -12.23 -0.25 -18.16
CA ASP A 153 -11.21 0.75 -18.55
C ASP A 153 -10.66 1.58 -17.38
N PHE A 154 -10.56 0.98 -16.19
CA PHE A 154 -9.92 1.59 -15.04
C PHE A 154 -8.40 1.70 -15.24
N VAL A 155 -7.80 2.74 -14.63
CA VAL A 155 -6.38 2.69 -14.27
C VAL A 155 -6.23 1.68 -13.13
N ILE A 156 -5.22 0.81 -13.18
CA ILE A 156 -5.07 -0.26 -12.19
C ILE A 156 -3.74 -0.10 -11.44
N CYS A 157 -3.81 -0.03 -10.11
CA CYS A 157 -2.65 -0.06 -9.23
C CYS A 157 -2.49 -1.46 -8.65
N LEU A 158 -1.34 -2.11 -8.88
CA LEU A 158 -1.06 -3.43 -8.32
C LEU A 158 -0.15 -3.32 -7.10
N TYR A 159 -0.60 -3.90 -6.00
CA TYR A 159 0.18 -4.11 -4.77
C TYR A 159 0.68 -5.54 -4.70
N ASN A 160 1.80 -5.75 -4.04
CA ASN A 160 2.43 -7.07 -3.87
C ASN A 160 2.64 -7.79 -5.22
N PRO A 161 3.23 -7.13 -6.24
CA PRO A 161 3.31 -7.67 -7.60
C PRO A 161 4.22 -8.90 -7.69
N SER A 162 5.11 -9.09 -6.71
CA SER A 162 6.02 -10.23 -6.66
C SER A 162 6.42 -10.57 -5.22
N SER A 163 6.84 -11.81 -5.02
CA SER A 163 7.52 -12.28 -3.81
C SER A 163 8.32 -13.54 -4.14
N ILE A 164 9.14 -14.04 -3.22
CA ILE A 164 9.95 -15.26 -3.42
C ILE A 164 9.13 -16.45 -3.95
N LYS A 165 7.88 -16.61 -3.49
CA LYS A 165 6.99 -17.70 -3.93
C LYS A 165 6.05 -17.33 -5.07
N ARG A 166 5.99 -16.06 -5.47
CA ARG A 166 5.04 -15.47 -6.45
C ARG A 166 5.79 -14.57 -7.42
N HIS A 167 6.90 -15.07 -7.95
CA HIS A 167 7.76 -14.33 -8.88
C HIS A 167 7.12 -14.10 -10.25
N ASP A 168 6.14 -14.92 -10.63
CA ASP A 168 5.42 -14.90 -11.90
C ASP A 168 4.04 -14.20 -11.86
N TYR A 169 3.64 -13.64 -10.70
CA TYR A 169 2.29 -13.09 -10.55
C TYR A 169 2.06 -11.81 -11.33
N LEU A 170 3.08 -10.95 -11.48
CA LEU A 170 3.00 -9.81 -12.39
C LEU A 170 2.79 -10.26 -13.83
N GLN A 171 3.54 -11.25 -14.29
CA GLN A 171 3.40 -11.81 -15.64
C GLN A 171 1.97 -12.35 -15.86
N LYS A 172 1.45 -13.16 -14.94
CA LYS A 172 0.07 -13.67 -14.98
C LYS A 172 -0.98 -12.57 -14.99
N ALA A 173 -0.78 -11.51 -14.22
CA ALA A 173 -1.66 -10.36 -14.22
C ALA A 173 -1.62 -9.64 -15.58
N CYS A 174 -0.44 -9.42 -16.15
CA CYS A 174 -0.29 -8.84 -17.48
C CYS A 174 -0.95 -9.70 -18.57
N ASP A 175 -0.85 -11.04 -18.50
CA ASP A 175 -1.50 -11.95 -19.45
C ASP A 175 -3.03 -11.75 -19.43
N ILE A 176 -3.65 -11.64 -18.26
CA ILE A 176 -5.08 -11.36 -18.12
C ILE A 176 -5.43 -9.98 -18.70
N LEU A 177 -4.64 -8.96 -18.40
CA LEU A 177 -4.88 -7.60 -18.87
C LEU A 177 -4.73 -7.45 -20.38
N LEU A 178 -3.80 -8.21 -21.00
CA LEU A 178 -3.59 -8.23 -22.45
C LEU A 178 -4.75 -8.85 -23.25
N GLU A 179 -5.66 -9.59 -22.61
CA GLU A 179 -6.88 -10.06 -23.26
C GLU A 179 -7.84 -8.92 -23.63
N THR A 180 -7.74 -7.77 -22.93
CA THR A 180 -8.67 -6.64 -23.09
C THR A 180 -7.94 -5.33 -23.45
N LYS A 181 -6.79 -5.05 -22.81
CA LYS A 181 -6.01 -3.83 -23.03
C LYS A 181 -4.99 -4.00 -24.15
N SER A 182 -4.68 -2.90 -24.84
CA SER A 182 -3.64 -2.88 -25.88
C SER A 182 -2.27 -3.24 -25.30
N PRO A 183 -1.43 -4.02 -26.02
CA PRO A 183 -0.03 -4.22 -25.66
C PRO A 183 0.77 -2.92 -25.48
N GLU A 184 0.38 -1.85 -26.18
CA GLU A 184 0.98 -0.51 -26.14
C GLU A 184 0.40 0.38 -25.01
N THR A 185 -0.50 -0.15 -24.18
CA THR A 185 -1.03 0.59 -23.01
C THR A 185 0.13 1.06 -22.14
N ILE A 186 0.19 2.38 -21.87
CA ILE A 186 1.24 2.96 -21.02
C ILE A 186 1.06 2.47 -19.57
N CYS A 187 2.14 1.93 -19.05
CA CYS A 187 2.27 1.44 -17.68
C CYS A 187 3.47 2.09 -17.00
N GLY A 188 3.58 1.92 -15.71
CA GLY A 188 4.76 2.32 -14.97
C GLY A 188 4.86 1.56 -13.66
N TYR A 189 6.02 1.56 -13.07
CA TYR A 189 6.21 1.05 -11.72
C TYR A 189 7.18 1.92 -10.93
N VAL A 190 6.99 1.93 -9.61
CA VAL A 190 7.88 2.63 -8.68
C VAL A 190 8.27 1.67 -7.58
N ARG A 191 9.57 1.56 -7.36
CA ARG A 191 10.19 0.77 -6.30
C ARG A 191 10.65 1.70 -5.19
N ASN A 192 10.58 1.25 -3.94
CA ASN A 192 11.04 1.99 -2.76
C ASN A 192 10.48 3.43 -2.67
N ILE A 193 9.19 3.60 -2.92
CA ILE A 193 8.53 4.92 -2.95
C ILE A 193 8.89 5.72 -1.69
N CYS A 194 9.43 6.93 -1.87
CA CYS A 194 9.86 7.85 -0.80
C CYS A 194 10.88 7.24 0.18
N ARG A 195 11.70 6.31 -0.27
CA ARG A 195 12.78 5.67 0.49
C ARG A 195 14.10 5.78 -0.27
N GLU A 196 15.18 5.45 0.41
CA GLU A 196 16.48 5.31 -0.26
C GLU A 196 16.41 4.27 -1.38
N GLY A 197 16.98 4.59 -2.54
CA GLY A 197 16.91 3.76 -3.74
C GLY A 197 15.54 3.79 -4.42
N GLU A 198 14.78 4.91 -4.34
CA GLU A 198 13.58 5.11 -5.15
C GLU A 198 13.92 5.06 -6.63
N GLU A 199 13.25 4.18 -7.36
CA GLU A 199 13.39 4.00 -8.81
C GLU A 199 12.01 3.99 -9.47
N SER A 200 11.88 4.64 -10.63
CA SER A 200 10.66 4.63 -11.41
C SER A 200 10.93 4.38 -12.88
N THR A 201 10.03 3.65 -13.53
CA THR A 201 10.14 3.34 -14.96
C THR A 201 8.77 3.42 -15.60
N ILE A 202 8.69 3.98 -16.80
CA ILE A 202 7.51 3.97 -17.67
C ILE A 202 7.78 2.98 -18.80
N VAL A 203 6.83 2.10 -19.07
CA VAL A 203 6.91 1.01 -20.05
C VAL A 203 5.55 0.79 -20.69
N THR A 204 5.47 -0.01 -21.74
CA THR A 204 4.22 -0.55 -22.27
C THR A 204 3.76 -1.77 -21.49
N LEU A 205 2.48 -2.16 -21.61
CA LEU A 205 1.95 -3.36 -20.95
C LEU A 205 2.69 -4.64 -21.40
N LYS A 206 3.08 -4.70 -22.68
CA LYS A 206 3.88 -5.79 -23.23
C LYS A 206 5.27 -5.88 -22.58
N GLU A 207 5.92 -4.74 -22.39
CA GLU A 207 7.22 -4.68 -21.72
C GLU A 207 7.11 -4.96 -20.24
N LEU A 208 6.06 -4.43 -19.57
CA LEU A 208 5.79 -4.68 -18.15
C LEU A 208 5.70 -6.17 -17.83
N ARG A 209 5.13 -6.96 -18.74
CA ARG A 209 5.02 -8.41 -18.61
C ARG A 209 6.38 -9.09 -18.40
N GLU A 210 7.44 -8.56 -18.99
CA GLU A 210 8.80 -9.11 -18.91
C GLU A 210 9.64 -8.48 -17.77
N CYS A 211 9.09 -7.47 -17.08
CA CYS A 211 9.81 -6.80 -16.00
C CYS A 211 9.93 -7.67 -14.74
N GLN A 212 11.11 -7.58 -14.11
CA GLN A 212 11.33 -8.17 -12.79
C GLN A 212 11.07 -7.11 -11.72
N VAL A 213 10.17 -7.40 -10.81
CA VAL A 213 9.78 -6.53 -9.69
C VAL A 213 9.83 -7.28 -8.37
N ASP A 214 9.83 -6.54 -7.27
CA ASP A 214 9.83 -7.10 -5.91
C ASP A 214 8.60 -6.65 -5.10
N MET A 215 8.57 -7.05 -3.84
CA MET A 215 7.47 -6.71 -2.93
C MET A 215 7.43 -5.22 -2.51
N PHE A 216 8.48 -4.45 -2.80
CA PHE A 216 8.57 -3.02 -2.52
C PHE A 216 8.18 -2.17 -3.74
N THR A 217 7.66 -2.81 -4.76
CA THR A 217 7.25 -2.18 -6.02
C THR A 217 5.73 -2.01 -6.05
N THR A 218 5.27 -0.83 -6.48
CA THR A 218 3.87 -0.57 -6.87
C THR A 218 3.82 -0.38 -8.37
N VAL A 219 2.89 -1.07 -9.03
CA VAL A 219 2.75 -1.08 -10.49
C VAL A 219 1.47 -0.33 -10.88
N TYR A 220 1.53 0.40 -11.98
CA TYR A 220 0.43 1.19 -12.52
C TYR A 220 0.19 0.80 -13.98
N ILE A 221 -1.03 0.39 -14.30
CA ILE A 221 -1.47 0.08 -15.66
C ILE A 221 -2.46 1.16 -16.06
N GLY A 222 -2.17 1.87 -17.15
CA GLY A 222 -3.02 2.92 -17.67
C GLY A 222 -4.36 2.42 -18.21
N ASN A 223 -5.24 3.37 -18.51
CA ASN A 223 -6.46 3.13 -19.27
C ASN A 223 -6.28 3.54 -20.73
N SER A 224 -7.35 3.48 -21.53
CA SER A 224 -7.34 3.83 -22.96
C SER A 224 -6.91 5.28 -23.24
N MET A 225 -7.01 6.19 -22.25
CA MET A 225 -6.63 7.60 -22.37
C MET A 225 -5.22 7.90 -21.87
N THR A 226 -4.59 6.95 -21.15
CA THR A 226 -3.28 7.16 -20.56
C THR A 226 -2.21 7.28 -21.64
N ARG A 227 -1.35 8.29 -21.50
CA ARG A 227 -0.24 8.54 -22.42
C ARG A 227 0.97 9.10 -21.70
N GLU A 228 2.11 8.98 -22.33
CA GLU A 228 3.32 9.66 -21.87
C GLU A 228 3.33 11.12 -22.35
N ILE A 229 3.58 12.03 -21.42
CA ILE A 229 3.72 13.47 -21.68
C ILE A 229 5.01 13.94 -21.01
N ASN A 230 5.99 14.36 -21.80
CA ASN A 230 7.29 14.85 -21.29
C ASN A 230 7.95 13.91 -20.28
N GLY A 231 7.96 12.61 -20.59
CA GLY A 231 8.56 11.58 -19.72
C GLY A 231 7.74 11.29 -18.46
N LYS A 232 6.45 11.63 -18.45
CA LYS A 232 5.53 11.37 -17.34
C LYS A 232 4.30 10.60 -17.79
N MET A 233 3.86 9.65 -16.97
CA MET A 233 2.62 8.90 -17.15
C MET A 233 1.43 9.77 -16.75
N VAL A 234 0.54 10.07 -17.69
CA VAL A 234 -0.61 10.96 -17.47
C VAL A 234 -1.88 10.34 -18.04
N THR A 235 -2.95 10.33 -17.25
CA THR A 235 -4.29 9.95 -17.69
C THR A 235 -5.13 11.24 -17.78
N PRO A 236 -5.37 11.82 -18.99
CA PRO A 236 -6.14 13.05 -19.13
C PRO A 236 -7.58 12.86 -18.70
N ARG A 237 -8.17 13.88 -18.07
CA ARG A 237 -9.58 13.86 -17.67
C ARG A 237 -10.55 14.25 -18.80
N GLY A 238 -10.02 14.64 -19.97
CA GLY A 238 -10.85 15.00 -21.14
C GLY A 238 -11.25 16.47 -21.21
N TYR A 239 -10.57 17.37 -20.48
CA TYR A 239 -10.78 18.81 -20.67
C TYR A 239 -10.46 19.22 -22.12
N LYS A 240 -11.37 19.97 -22.74
CA LYS A 240 -11.11 20.63 -24.03
C LYS A 240 -10.13 21.78 -23.77
N LYS A 241 -9.03 21.81 -24.52
CA LYS A 241 -8.07 22.94 -24.52
C LYS A 241 -8.45 23.95 -25.54
#